data_dbb1adb9ce981e909f0420af0311aee0
#
_entry.id   dbb1adb9ce981e909f0420af0311aee0
#
_cell.length_a   1.000
_cell.length_b   1.000
_cell.length_c   1.000
_cell.angle_alpha   90.00
_cell.angle_beta   90.00
_cell.angle_gamma   90.00
#
_symmetry.space_group_name_H-M   'P 1'
#
loop_
_entity.id
_entity.type
_entity.pdbx_description
1 polymer ?
#
loop_
_entity_poly.entity_id
_entity_poly.type
_entity_poly.pdbx_seq_one_letter_code
_entity_poly.pdbx_strand_id
1 'polypeptide(L)'
;MAADWSSRATPEREASILDALDRGGLAGGTVIELGSGTGLGTGHLIERFDDLIALDLSMQMLRHQPDLAPKVQADASMLPFPDGAADLLVLVNMLLFPAEVDRVVRPGGGLLWINTLGHETPIHLSPEAVVDALPGSWTATAGRAGSGLWAAVQRA
;
A
#
# COMPACT_ATOMS: atom_id res chain seq x y z
N MET A 1 15.97 7.66 -13.00
CA MET A 1 14.80 7.85 -12.11
C MET A 1 14.36 6.54 -11.49
N ALA A 2 13.94 5.52 -12.27
CA ALA A 2 13.49 4.25 -11.69
C ALA A 2 14.58 3.53 -10.88
N ALA A 3 15.83 3.54 -11.33
CA ALA A 3 16.96 2.93 -10.61
C ALA A 3 17.23 3.60 -9.25
N ASP A 4 16.96 4.90 -9.11
CA ASP A 4 17.18 5.62 -7.85
C ASP A 4 16.22 5.20 -6.75
N TRP A 5 15.02 4.73 -7.09
CA TRP A 5 14.04 4.27 -6.11
C TRP A 5 14.46 2.97 -5.44
N SER A 6 15.04 2.05 -6.21
CA SER A 6 15.55 0.77 -5.68
C SER A 6 16.74 0.99 -4.73
N SER A 7 17.60 1.99 -5.00
CA SER A 7 18.74 2.32 -4.14
C SER A 7 18.34 2.93 -2.79
N ARG A 8 17.08 3.34 -2.64
CA ARG A 8 16.53 3.89 -1.38
C ARG A 8 16.05 2.82 -0.41
N ALA A 9 16.14 1.55 -0.79
CA ALA A 9 15.86 0.44 0.11
C ALA A 9 16.94 0.38 1.21
N THR A 10 16.53 0.59 2.46
CA THR A 10 17.39 0.43 3.62
C THR A 10 16.65 -0.36 4.68
N PRO A 11 17.37 -1.11 5.57
CA PRO A 11 16.70 -1.85 6.64
C PRO A 11 15.78 -0.98 7.50
N GLU A 12 16.16 0.28 7.75
CA GLU A 12 15.36 1.23 8.54
C GLU A 12 14.05 1.59 7.84
N ARG A 13 14.06 1.72 6.52
CA ARG A 13 12.85 2.03 5.72
C ARG A 13 11.97 0.80 5.54
N GLU A 14 12.57 -0.35 5.31
CA GLU A 14 11.85 -1.61 5.14
C GLU A 14 11.22 -2.11 6.43
N ALA A 15 11.77 -1.75 7.59
CA ALA A 15 11.27 -2.18 8.90
C ALA A 15 9.79 -1.86 9.09
N SER A 16 9.31 -0.72 8.62
CA SER A 16 7.89 -0.35 8.73
C SER A 16 6.98 -1.23 7.87
N ILE A 17 7.46 -1.68 6.71
CA ILE A 17 6.69 -2.62 5.85
C ILE A 17 6.57 -3.96 6.57
N LEU A 18 7.68 -4.50 7.06
CA LEU A 18 7.70 -5.79 7.76
C LEU A 18 6.85 -5.75 9.03
N ASP A 19 6.98 -4.70 9.83
CA ASP A 19 6.21 -4.54 11.06
C ASP A 19 4.70 -4.41 10.79
N ALA A 20 4.33 -3.69 9.74
CA ALA A 20 2.94 -3.59 9.31
C ALA A 20 2.36 -4.95 8.91
N LEU A 21 3.12 -5.75 8.19
CA LEU A 21 2.72 -7.10 7.81
C LEU A 21 2.61 -8.05 9.01
N ASP A 22 3.49 -7.89 10.01
CA ASP A 22 3.50 -8.76 11.19
C ASP A 22 2.43 -8.38 12.22
N ARG A 23 2.19 -7.09 12.40
CA ARG A 23 1.37 -6.55 13.50
C ARG A 23 0.07 -5.88 13.07
N GLY A 24 -0.08 -5.58 11.78
CA GLY A 24 -1.26 -4.88 11.26
C GLY A 24 -2.56 -5.68 11.36
N GLY A 25 -2.47 -7.00 11.34
CA GLY A 25 -3.61 -7.89 11.55
C GLY A 25 -4.64 -7.92 10.41
N LEU A 26 -4.30 -7.38 9.24
CA LEU A 26 -5.21 -7.39 8.09
C LEU A 26 -5.09 -8.71 7.32
N ALA A 27 -6.25 -9.27 6.98
CA ALA A 27 -6.32 -10.49 6.20
C ALA A 27 -6.06 -10.21 4.72
N GLY A 28 -5.44 -11.17 4.06
CA GLY A 28 -5.30 -11.21 2.61
C GLY A 28 -6.54 -11.80 1.93
N GLY A 29 -6.40 -12.08 0.71
CA GLY A 29 -7.36 -12.50 -0.29
C GLY A 29 -6.85 -11.87 -1.56
N THR A 30 -7.66 -11.16 -2.30
CA THR A 30 -7.18 -10.31 -3.40
C THR A 30 -6.53 -9.04 -2.85
N VAL A 31 -5.23 -8.94 -3.02
CA VAL A 31 -4.40 -7.82 -2.54
C VAL A 31 -3.90 -7.00 -3.73
N ILE A 32 -4.06 -5.68 -3.65
CA ILE A 32 -3.60 -4.78 -4.71
C ILE A 32 -2.65 -3.76 -4.09
N GLU A 33 -1.43 -3.72 -4.58
CA GLU A 33 -0.45 -2.69 -4.22
C GLU A 33 -0.56 -1.51 -5.18
N LEU A 34 -0.93 -0.34 -4.65
CA LEU A 34 -1.02 0.90 -5.43
C LEU A 34 0.31 1.66 -5.32
N GLY A 35 0.86 2.06 -6.48
CA GLY A 35 2.14 2.72 -6.52
C GLY A 35 3.31 1.77 -6.23
N SER A 36 3.28 0.58 -6.83
CA SER A 36 4.28 -0.48 -6.59
C SER A 36 5.71 -0.10 -7.00
N GLY A 37 5.86 0.88 -7.87
CA GLY A 37 7.15 1.39 -8.31
C GLY A 37 8.02 0.30 -8.93
N THR A 38 9.25 0.17 -8.45
CA THR A 38 10.20 -0.86 -8.90
C THR A 38 10.06 -2.19 -8.15
N GLY A 39 9.04 -2.34 -7.30
CA GLY A 39 8.70 -3.60 -6.66
C GLY A 39 9.34 -3.85 -5.29
N LEU A 40 9.83 -2.81 -4.62
CA LEU A 40 10.43 -2.95 -3.29
C LEU A 40 9.43 -3.50 -2.27
N GLY A 41 8.27 -2.87 -2.14
CA GLY A 41 7.19 -3.36 -1.28
C GLY A 41 6.64 -4.69 -1.78
N THR A 42 6.49 -4.84 -3.10
CA THR A 42 6.01 -6.06 -3.75
C THR A 42 6.79 -7.30 -3.32
N GLY A 43 8.12 -7.20 -3.23
CA GLY A 43 8.98 -8.30 -2.81
C GLY A 43 8.65 -8.83 -1.40
N HIS A 44 8.23 -7.97 -0.49
CA HIS A 44 7.77 -8.38 0.85
C HIS A 44 6.34 -8.90 0.84
N LEU A 45 5.48 -8.32 0.00
CA LEU A 45 4.06 -8.69 -0.06
C LEU A 45 3.84 -10.09 -0.64
N ILE A 46 4.61 -10.50 -1.66
CA ILE A 46 4.49 -11.84 -2.27
C ILE A 46 4.83 -12.97 -1.30
N GLU A 47 5.59 -12.70 -0.26
CA GLU A 47 5.89 -13.69 0.78
C GLU A 47 4.73 -13.91 1.75
N ARG A 48 3.77 -13.00 1.75
CA ARG A 48 2.62 -13.01 2.67
C ARG A 48 1.29 -13.28 1.99
N PHE A 49 1.15 -12.92 0.71
CA PHE A 49 -0.11 -12.97 0.00
C PHE A 49 0.03 -13.70 -1.33
N ASP A 50 -0.82 -14.68 -1.58
CA ASP A 50 -0.78 -15.50 -2.79
C ASP A 50 -1.40 -14.80 -4.00
N ASP A 51 -2.41 -13.95 -3.79
CA ASP A 51 -3.13 -13.23 -4.84
C ASP A 51 -2.82 -11.73 -4.76
N LEU A 52 -1.71 -11.32 -5.36
CA LEU A 52 -1.22 -9.95 -5.37
C LEU A 52 -1.17 -9.39 -6.79
N ILE A 53 -1.68 -8.17 -6.95
CA ILE A 53 -1.55 -7.38 -8.17
C ILE A 53 -0.72 -6.14 -7.85
N ALA A 54 0.31 -5.86 -8.64
CA ALA A 54 1.12 -4.65 -8.53
C ALA A 54 0.67 -3.61 -9.56
N LEU A 55 0.33 -2.41 -9.10
CA LEU A 55 -0.20 -1.34 -9.95
C LEU A 55 0.66 -0.08 -9.80
N ASP A 56 0.99 0.54 -10.93
CA ASP A 56 1.67 1.84 -10.98
C ASP A 56 1.23 2.63 -12.20
N LEU A 57 1.24 3.94 -12.09
CA LEU A 57 0.96 4.84 -13.21
C LEU A 57 2.09 4.83 -14.24
N SER A 58 3.33 4.60 -13.79
CA SER A 58 4.54 4.66 -14.60
C SER A 58 4.89 3.30 -15.21
N MET A 59 4.77 3.17 -16.53
CA MET A 59 5.23 1.99 -17.24
C MET A 59 6.74 1.79 -17.09
N GLN A 60 7.52 2.87 -16.97
CA GLN A 60 8.96 2.78 -16.74
C GLN A 60 9.26 2.10 -15.41
N MET A 61 8.53 2.43 -14.33
CA MET A 61 8.66 1.78 -13.03
C MET A 61 8.34 0.28 -13.14
N LEU A 62 7.23 -0.06 -13.77
CA LEU A 62 6.80 -1.45 -13.93
C LEU A 62 7.80 -2.29 -14.75
N ARG A 63 8.44 -1.69 -15.75
CA ARG A 63 9.48 -2.36 -16.53
C ARG A 63 10.74 -2.69 -15.73
N HIS A 64 11.05 -1.89 -14.71
CA HIS A 64 12.18 -2.15 -13.81
C HIS A 64 11.81 -3.08 -12.65
N GLN A 65 10.52 -3.34 -12.47
CA GLN A 65 10.06 -4.26 -11.44
C GLN A 65 10.35 -5.71 -11.85
N PRO A 66 10.95 -6.54 -10.96
CA PRO A 66 11.06 -7.98 -11.20
C PRO A 66 9.69 -8.64 -11.42
N ASP A 67 9.67 -9.79 -12.09
CA ASP A 67 8.43 -10.55 -12.32
C ASP A 67 8.00 -11.29 -11.04
N LEU A 68 7.49 -10.53 -10.08
CA LEU A 68 7.05 -11.03 -8.78
C LEU A 68 5.53 -11.26 -8.72
N ALA A 69 4.77 -10.40 -9.39
CA ALA A 69 3.31 -10.40 -9.40
C ALA A 69 2.80 -9.86 -10.74
N PRO A 70 1.53 -10.12 -11.11
CA PRO A 70 0.91 -9.44 -12.24
C PRO A 70 1.01 -7.93 -12.08
N LYS A 71 1.35 -7.25 -13.18
CA LYS A 71 1.56 -5.80 -13.23
C LYS A 71 0.44 -5.13 -14.01
N VAL A 72 -0.09 -4.03 -13.48
CA VAL A 72 -1.12 -3.22 -14.13
C VAL A 72 -0.66 -1.78 -14.17
N GLN A 73 -0.67 -1.19 -15.38
CA GLN A 73 -0.50 0.27 -15.51
C GLN A 73 -1.85 0.94 -15.40
N ALA A 74 -2.03 1.74 -14.36
CA ALA A 74 -3.27 2.48 -14.14
C ALA A 74 -3.06 3.67 -13.21
N ASP A 75 -4.03 4.59 -13.26
CA ASP A 75 -4.14 5.72 -12.35
C ASP A 75 -4.91 5.30 -11.09
N ALA A 76 -4.30 5.46 -9.93
CA ALA A 76 -4.93 5.09 -8.65
C ALA A 76 -6.13 5.98 -8.28
N SER A 77 -6.28 7.14 -8.94
CA SER A 77 -7.49 7.97 -8.81
C SER A 77 -8.69 7.44 -9.60
N MET A 78 -8.46 6.44 -10.46
CA MET A 78 -9.49 5.80 -11.30
C MET A 78 -9.09 4.34 -11.52
N LEU A 79 -9.27 3.51 -10.51
CA LEU A 79 -8.83 2.11 -10.53
C LEU A 79 -9.63 1.25 -11.52
N PRO A 80 -8.95 0.39 -12.31
CA PRO A 80 -9.60 -0.48 -13.30
C PRO A 80 -10.19 -1.75 -12.67
N PHE A 81 -10.77 -1.63 -11.49
CA PHE A 81 -11.37 -2.73 -10.75
C PHE A 81 -12.82 -2.41 -10.40
N PRO A 82 -13.70 -3.41 -10.33
CA PRO A 82 -15.07 -3.20 -9.88
C PRO A 82 -15.14 -2.88 -8.38
N ASP A 83 -16.30 -2.39 -7.95
CA ASP A 83 -16.58 -2.14 -6.54
C ASP A 83 -16.38 -3.41 -5.71
N GLY A 84 -15.72 -3.27 -4.57
CA GLY A 84 -15.47 -4.38 -3.66
C GLY A 84 -14.52 -5.47 -4.18
N ALA A 85 -13.70 -5.18 -5.18
CA ALA A 85 -12.79 -6.16 -5.78
C ALA A 85 -11.64 -6.56 -4.85
N ALA A 86 -11.21 -5.69 -3.96
CA ALA A 86 -10.04 -5.92 -3.11
C ALA A 86 -10.43 -6.29 -1.69
N ASP A 87 -9.75 -7.31 -1.16
CA ASP A 87 -9.74 -7.61 0.27
C ASP A 87 -8.80 -6.66 1.02
N LEU A 88 -7.70 -6.29 0.37
CA LEU A 88 -6.68 -5.43 0.95
C LEU A 88 -6.05 -4.55 -0.14
N LEU A 89 -5.98 -3.24 0.11
CA LEU A 89 -5.12 -2.33 -0.64
C LEU A 89 -3.87 -2.04 0.18
N VAL A 90 -2.71 -1.99 -0.47
CA VAL A 90 -1.43 -1.65 0.17
C VAL A 90 -0.85 -0.42 -0.51
N LEU A 91 -0.58 0.62 0.26
CA LEU A 91 -0.02 1.88 -0.19
C LEU A 91 1.26 2.16 0.59
N VAL A 92 2.40 2.03 -0.09
CA VAL A 92 3.73 2.34 0.46
C VAL A 92 4.22 3.63 -0.18
N ASN A 93 4.33 4.70 0.60
CA ASN A 93 4.75 6.03 0.13
C ASN A 93 3.91 6.50 -1.05
N MET A 94 2.61 6.33 -0.97
CA MET A 94 1.67 6.59 -2.05
C MET A 94 0.66 7.67 -1.64
N LEU A 95 0.11 8.39 -2.61
CA LEU A 95 -1.01 9.29 -2.40
C LEU A 95 -2.28 8.50 -2.05
N LEU A 96 -3.08 9.06 -1.17
CA LEU A 96 -4.38 8.52 -0.83
C LEU A 96 -5.47 9.09 -1.75
N PHE A 97 -6.26 8.22 -2.36
CA PHE A 97 -7.45 8.56 -3.12
C PHE A 97 -8.67 7.96 -2.40
N PRO A 98 -9.26 8.66 -1.43
CA PRO A 98 -10.24 8.08 -0.49
C PRO A 98 -11.46 7.47 -1.15
N ALA A 99 -12.00 8.11 -2.18
CA ALA A 99 -13.19 7.62 -2.87
C ALA A 99 -12.93 6.27 -3.58
N GLU A 100 -11.77 6.12 -4.20
CA GLU A 100 -11.39 4.88 -4.88
C GLU A 100 -11.06 3.78 -3.88
N VAL A 101 -10.40 4.11 -2.77
CA VAL A 101 -10.16 3.15 -1.69
C VAL A 101 -11.49 2.61 -1.15
N ASP A 102 -12.42 3.50 -0.83
CA ASP A 102 -13.74 3.11 -0.33
C ASP A 102 -14.53 2.28 -1.34
N ARG A 103 -14.45 2.61 -2.62
CA ARG A 103 -15.15 1.89 -3.68
C ARG A 103 -14.60 0.47 -3.89
N VAL A 104 -13.27 0.33 -3.95
CA VAL A 104 -12.61 -0.91 -4.36
C VAL A 104 -12.43 -1.89 -3.22
N VAL A 105 -12.24 -1.41 -1.98
CA VAL A 105 -12.16 -2.30 -0.81
C VAL A 105 -13.55 -2.80 -0.44
N ARG A 106 -13.71 -4.12 -0.34
CA ARG A 106 -14.97 -4.73 0.09
C ARG A 106 -15.30 -4.41 1.56
N PRO A 107 -16.57 -4.46 1.98
CA PRO A 107 -16.91 -4.43 3.40
C PRO A 107 -16.14 -5.50 4.18
N GLY A 108 -15.58 -5.14 5.32
CA GLY A 108 -14.71 -6.01 6.12
C GLY A 108 -13.28 -6.13 5.61
N GLY A 109 -12.97 -5.53 4.46
CA GLY A 109 -11.60 -5.46 3.92
C GLY A 109 -10.78 -4.35 4.57
N GLY A 110 -9.59 -4.10 4.04
CA GLY A 110 -8.66 -3.17 4.66
C GLY A 110 -7.76 -2.40 3.72
N LEU A 111 -7.09 -1.43 4.31
CA LEU A 111 -6.06 -0.60 3.72
C LEU A 111 -4.82 -0.67 4.62
N LEU A 112 -3.68 -0.99 4.03
CA LEU A 112 -2.39 -0.89 4.71
C LEU A 112 -1.67 0.35 4.20
N TRP A 113 -1.55 1.35 5.07
CA TRP A 113 -0.92 2.64 4.79
C TRP A 113 0.47 2.68 5.44
N ILE A 114 1.51 2.87 4.64
CA ILE A 114 2.89 2.84 5.12
C ILE A 114 3.64 4.07 4.60
N ASN A 115 4.25 4.82 5.52
CA ASN A 115 5.19 5.89 5.23
C ASN A 115 6.57 5.52 5.76
N THR A 116 7.49 5.11 4.88
CA THR A 116 8.78 4.53 5.26
C THR A 116 9.75 5.53 5.90
N LEU A 117 9.51 6.84 5.73
CA LEU A 117 10.24 7.92 6.41
C LEU A 117 9.40 8.62 7.48
N GLY A 118 8.28 8.02 7.88
CA GLY A 118 7.39 8.62 8.87
C GLY A 118 6.92 10.01 8.44
N HIS A 119 7.02 11.00 9.34
CA HIS A 119 6.64 12.38 9.07
C HIS A 119 7.46 13.06 7.96
N GLU A 120 8.64 12.57 7.65
CA GLU A 120 9.50 13.09 6.59
C GLU A 120 9.11 12.57 5.20
N THR A 121 8.18 11.65 5.11
CA THR A 121 7.62 11.21 3.82
C THR A 121 6.89 12.40 3.18
N PRO A 122 7.20 12.78 1.93
CA PRO A 122 6.63 13.98 1.29
C PRO A 122 5.10 14.03 1.23
N ILE A 123 4.48 12.87 1.19
CA ILE A 123 3.01 12.69 1.11
C ILE A 123 2.45 12.10 2.41
N HIS A 124 3.15 12.34 3.53
CA HIS A 124 2.76 11.79 4.82
C HIS A 124 1.35 12.22 5.23
N LEU A 125 0.57 11.23 5.68
CA LEU A 125 -0.66 11.43 6.44
C LEU A 125 -0.58 10.62 7.73
N SER A 126 -1.04 11.20 8.82
CA SER A 126 -1.17 10.46 10.07
C SER A 126 -2.26 9.37 9.95
N PRO A 127 -2.22 8.32 10.78
CA PRO A 127 -3.28 7.32 10.81
C PRO A 127 -4.67 7.92 10.98
N GLU A 128 -4.80 8.93 11.83
CA GLU A 128 -6.06 9.64 12.08
C GLU A 128 -6.52 10.38 10.82
N ALA A 129 -5.61 11.06 10.13
CA ALA A 129 -5.94 11.78 8.90
C ALA A 129 -6.37 10.83 7.78
N VAL A 130 -5.80 9.62 7.71
CA VAL A 130 -6.22 8.60 6.76
C VAL A 130 -7.67 8.16 7.06
N VAL A 131 -7.97 7.85 8.31
CA VAL A 131 -9.33 7.44 8.72
C VAL A 131 -10.34 8.54 8.45
N ASP A 132 -10.01 9.78 8.81
CA ASP A 132 -10.88 10.94 8.62
C ASP A 132 -11.18 11.24 7.15
N ALA A 133 -10.24 10.92 6.26
CA ALA A 133 -10.40 11.13 4.82
C ALA A 133 -11.29 10.07 4.16
N LEU A 134 -11.38 8.88 4.73
CA LEU A 134 -12.13 7.77 4.12
C LEU A 134 -13.65 7.92 4.37
N PRO A 135 -14.48 7.73 3.33
CA PRO A 135 -15.94 7.71 3.51
C PRO A 135 -16.39 6.54 4.38
N GLY A 136 -17.44 6.73 5.16
CA GLY A 136 -18.04 5.65 5.95
C GLY A 136 -17.31 5.39 7.27
N SER A 137 -17.32 4.14 7.71
CA SER A 137 -16.77 3.74 9.00
C SER A 137 -15.51 2.89 8.84
N TRP A 138 -14.41 3.43 9.31
CA TRP A 138 -13.10 2.77 9.30
C TRP A 138 -12.45 2.88 10.68
N THR A 139 -11.69 1.88 11.05
CA THR A 139 -10.90 1.85 12.28
C THR A 139 -9.45 1.58 11.95
N ALA A 140 -8.52 2.10 12.75
CA ALA A 140 -7.10 1.94 12.50
C ALA A 140 -6.36 1.39 13.72
N THR A 141 -5.40 0.49 13.45
CA THR A 141 -4.29 0.16 14.33
C THR A 141 -3.04 0.74 13.68
N ALA A 142 -2.14 1.30 14.47
CA ALA A 142 -0.94 1.94 13.96
C ALA A 142 0.31 1.53 14.73
N GLY A 143 1.46 1.65 14.08
CA GLY A 143 2.75 1.36 14.69
C GLY A 143 3.90 2.10 14.02
N ARG A 144 5.08 1.98 14.62
CA ARG A 144 6.33 2.53 14.11
C ARG A 144 7.40 1.46 14.15
N ALA A 145 8.25 1.43 13.12
CA ALA A 145 9.43 0.59 13.08
C ALA A 145 10.49 1.24 12.19
N GLY A 146 11.75 1.18 12.61
CA GLY A 146 12.82 1.87 11.91
C GLY A 146 12.52 3.36 11.75
N SER A 147 12.67 3.88 10.55
CA SER A 147 12.35 5.27 10.21
C SER A 147 10.88 5.51 9.85
N GLY A 148 10.08 4.46 9.75
CA GLY A 148 8.74 4.53 9.21
C GLY A 148 7.61 4.44 10.24
N LEU A 149 6.42 4.72 9.75
CA LEU A 149 5.16 4.47 10.45
C LEU A 149 4.18 3.75 9.52
N TRP A 150 3.21 3.08 10.13
CA TRP A 150 2.18 2.41 9.37
C TRP A 150 0.82 2.50 10.09
N ALA A 151 -0.22 2.35 9.31
CA ALA A 151 -1.58 2.17 9.80
C ALA A 151 -2.25 1.02 9.06
N ALA A 152 -2.84 0.11 9.80
CA ALA A 152 -3.72 -0.93 9.29
C ALA A 152 -5.16 -0.45 9.52
N VAL A 153 -5.84 -0.13 8.43
CA VAL A 153 -7.14 0.55 8.45
C VAL A 153 -8.20 -0.43 7.94
N GLN A 154 -9.16 -0.76 8.77
CA GLN A 154 -10.17 -1.75 8.46
C GLN A 154 -11.53 -1.09 8.23
N ARG A 155 -12.17 -1.49 7.12
CA ARG A 155 -13.53 -1.08 6.80
C ARG A 155 -14.55 -1.89 7.59
N ALA A 156 -15.51 -1.20 8.16
CA ALA A 156 -16.66 -1.86 8.82
C ALA A 156 -17.49 -2.67 7.83
#